data_dfbb9d191136203845236b8c10f0b738
#
_entry.id   dfbb9d191136203845236b8c10f0b738
#
_cell.length_a   1.000
_cell.length_b   1.000
_cell.length_c   1.000
_cell.angle_alpha   90.00
_cell.angle_beta   90.00
_cell.angle_gamma   90.00
#
_symmetry.space_group_name_H-M   'P 1'
#
loop_
_entity.id
_entity.type
_entity.pdbx_description
1 polymer ?
#
loop_
_entity_poly.entity_id
_entity_poly.type
_entity_poly.pdbx_seq_one_letter_code
_entity_poly.pdbx_strand_id
1 'polypeptide(L)'
;MVFTGQNIKADEAYRIGLVNGVYPREELMPAVMKLAQKIASNAPIAVRNSKRAVTDGFLSDLDHAIAIEEQYFSECFETEDQREGMKAFLEKRKVEKFNNR
;
A
#
# COMPACT_ATOMS: atom_id res chain seq x y z
N MET A 1 -6.38 -0.52 26.79
CA MET A 1 -5.15 0.13 26.29
C MET A 1 -5.17 1.62 26.59
N VAL A 2 -5.75 2.47 25.72
CA VAL A 2 -5.63 3.93 25.85
C VAL A 2 -6.13 4.44 27.20
N PHE A 3 -7.33 4.07 27.61
CA PHE A 3 -7.92 4.56 28.86
C PHE A 3 -7.48 3.78 30.11
N THR A 4 -7.08 2.52 29.96
CA THR A 4 -6.75 1.68 31.13
C THR A 4 -5.24 1.59 31.40
N GLY A 5 -4.40 2.04 30.47
CA GLY A 5 -2.93 1.88 30.54
C GLY A 5 -2.43 0.43 30.47
N GLN A 6 -3.32 -0.52 30.21
CA GLN A 6 -2.94 -1.93 30.14
C GLN A 6 -2.15 -2.25 28.87
N ASN A 7 -1.08 -2.99 29.02
CA ASN A 7 -0.32 -3.53 27.90
C ASN A 7 -1.03 -4.77 27.33
N ILE A 8 -0.99 -4.93 26.02
CA ILE A 8 -1.41 -6.14 25.31
C ILE A 8 -0.20 -6.84 24.73
N LYS A 9 -0.30 -8.16 24.60
CA LYS A 9 0.74 -8.98 23.95
C LYS A 9 0.65 -8.83 22.42
N ALA A 10 1.74 -9.17 21.73
CA ALA A 10 1.82 -9.06 20.29
C ALA A 10 0.75 -9.88 19.55
N ASP A 11 0.47 -11.11 20.03
CA ASP A 11 -0.55 -11.97 19.44
C ASP A 11 -1.97 -11.36 19.55
N GLU A 12 -2.27 -10.71 20.68
CA GLU A 12 -3.54 -10.01 20.86
C GLU A 12 -3.60 -8.76 19.97
N ALA A 13 -2.50 -8.02 19.83
CA ALA A 13 -2.42 -6.88 18.92
C ALA A 13 -2.68 -7.31 17.46
N TYR A 14 -2.19 -8.48 17.06
CA TYR A 14 -2.46 -9.05 15.74
C TYR A 14 -3.92 -9.49 15.60
N ARG A 15 -4.45 -10.18 16.60
CA ARG A 15 -5.85 -10.65 16.60
C ARG A 15 -6.87 -9.53 16.46
N ILE A 16 -6.62 -8.38 17.09
CA ILE A 16 -7.52 -7.20 17.02
C ILE A 16 -7.20 -6.27 15.84
N GLY A 17 -6.26 -6.62 14.96
CA GLY A 17 -5.90 -5.81 13.79
C GLY A 17 -5.08 -4.54 14.09
N LEU A 18 -4.48 -4.44 15.29
CA LEU A 18 -3.63 -3.29 15.65
C LEU A 18 -2.29 -3.33 14.91
N VAL A 19 -1.77 -4.52 14.61
CA VAL A 19 -0.56 -4.76 13.83
C VAL A 19 -0.83 -5.71 12.68
N ASN A 20 -0.08 -5.57 11.59
CA ASN A 20 -0.25 -6.37 10.36
C ASN A 20 0.44 -7.73 10.41
N GLY A 21 1.33 -7.97 11.36
CA GLY A 21 2.04 -9.22 11.54
C GLY A 21 2.84 -9.24 12.82
N VAL A 22 3.16 -10.44 13.28
CA VAL A 22 4.03 -10.70 14.44
C VAL A 22 5.09 -11.68 13.99
N TYR A 23 6.34 -11.38 14.30
CA TYR A 23 7.50 -12.17 13.89
C TYR A 23 8.44 -12.34 15.07
N PRO A 24 9.19 -13.45 15.14
CA PRO A 24 10.36 -13.55 16.00
C PRO A 24 11.33 -12.39 15.75
N ARG A 25 12.08 -11.99 16.77
CA ARG A 25 12.97 -10.82 16.71
C ARG A 25 13.97 -10.91 15.54
N GLU A 26 14.53 -12.07 15.30
CA GLU A 26 15.48 -12.36 14.23
C GLU A 26 14.86 -12.34 12.82
N GLU A 27 13.55 -12.63 12.71
CA GLU A 27 12.83 -12.68 11.44
C GLU A 27 12.15 -11.34 11.06
N LEU A 28 11.96 -10.45 12.03
CA LEU A 28 11.21 -9.20 11.83
C LEU A 28 11.81 -8.35 10.71
N MET A 29 13.09 -8.04 10.77
CA MET A 29 13.72 -7.18 9.76
C MET A 29 13.77 -7.83 8.37
N PRO A 30 14.11 -9.11 8.21
CA PRO A 30 13.98 -9.80 6.93
C PRO A 30 12.56 -9.75 6.35
N ALA A 31 11.52 -10.00 7.15
CA ALA A 31 10.12 -9.95 6.71
C ALA A 31 9.70 -8.54 6.29
N VAL A 32 10.04 -7.52 7.08
CA VAL A 32 9.74 -6.11 6.77
C VAL A 32 10.46 -5.66 5.51
N MET A 33 11.74 -5.99 5.35
CA MET A 33 12.50 -5.64 4.14
C MET A 33 11.94 -6.31 2.89
N LYS A 34 11.51 -7.56 2.98
CA LYS A 34 10.84 -8.25 1.87
C LYS A 34 9.54 -7.55 1.46
N LEU A 35 8.73 -7.13 2.44
CA LEU A 35 7.51 -6.37 2.18
C LEU A 35 7.82 -5.00 1.55
N ALA A 36 8.78 -4.27 2.10
CA ALA A 36 9.20 -2.98 1.58
C ALA A 36 9.70 -3.06 0.13
N GLN A 37 10.51 -4.07 -0.18
CA GLN A 37 10.99 -4.32 -1.55
C GLN A 37 9.83 -4.64 -2.50
N LYS A 38 8.83 -5.42 -2.06
CA LYS A 38 7.63 -5.70 -2.86
C LYS A 38 6.84 -4.42 -3.15
N ILE A 39 6.69 -3.53 -2.17
CA ILE A 39 6.04 -2.23 -2.38
C ILE A 39 6.87 -1.36 -3.34
N ALA A 40 8.17 -1.28 -3.13
CA ALA A 40 9.09 -0.48 -3.94
C ALA A 40 9.23 -0.98 -5.39
N SER A 41 8.88 -2.22 -5.67
CA SER A 41 8.87 -2.77 -7.03
C SER A 41 7.63 -2.39 -7.86
N ASN A 42 6.63 -1.75 -7.26
CA ASN A 42 5.46 -1.24 -7.97
C ASN A 42 5.70 0.18 -8.49
N ALA A 43 4.83 0.63 -9.42
CA ALA A 43 4.85 2.00 -9.95
C ALA A 43 4.71 3.02 -8.81
N PRO A 44 5.71 3.90 -8.59
CA PRO A 44 5.75 4.73 -7.38
C PRO A 44 4.59 5.74 -7.28
N ILE A 45 4.13 6.28 -8.41
CA ILE A 45 2.97 7.19 -8.43
C ILE A 45 1.71 6.43 -8.01
N ALA A 46 1.49 5.23 -8.56
CA ALA A 46 0.33 4.41 -8.22
C ALA A 46 0.32 4.04 -6.72
N VAL A 47 1.48 3.68 -6.14
CA VAL A 47 1.58 3.40 -4.69
C VAL A 47 1.24 4.63 -3.85
N ARG A 48 1.75 5.82 -4.22
CA ARG A 48 1.42 7.06 -3.52
C ARG A 48 -0.05 7.42 -3.63
N ASN A 49 -0.62 7.33 -4.82
CA ASN A 49 -2.03 7.65 -5.06
C ASN A 49 -2.96 6.66 -4.34
N SER A 50 -2.64 5.36 -4.35
CA SER A 50 -3.39 4.37 -3.56
C SER A 50 -3.38 4.69 -2.07
N LYS A 51 -2.22 5.09 -1.52
CA LYS A 51 -2.14 5.50 -0.12
C LYS A 51 -2.98 6.75 0.16
N ARG A 52 -2.94 7.75 -0.72
CA ARG A 52 -3.74 8.98 -0.58
C ARG A 52 -5.23 8.67 -0.67
N ALA A 53 -5.67 7.88 -1.65
CA ALA A 53 -7.06 7.48 -1.77
C ALA A 53 -7.58 6.84 -0.46
N VAL A 54 -6.80 5.93 0.15
CA VAL A 54 -7.16 5.31 1.42
C VAL A 54 -7.19 6.33 2.57
N THR A 55 -6.16 7.19 2.71
CA THR A 55 -6.08 8.11 3.84
C THR A 55 -7.09 9.24 3.75
N ASP A 56 -7.28 9.82 2.57
CA ASP A 56 -8.18 10.96 2.38
C ASP A 56 -9.64 10.50 2.35
N GLY A 57 -9.91 9.33 1.74
CA GLY A 57 -11.23 8.71 1.73
C GLY A 57 -11.70 8.25 3.11
N PHE A 58 -10.79 7.78 3.98
CA PHE A 58 -11.14 7.34 5.34
C PHE A 58 -11.75 8.45 6.21
N LEU A 59 -11.42 9.70 5.95
CA LEU A 59 -11.93 10.87 6.67
C LEU A 59 -13.19 11.48 6.04
N SER A 60 -13.73 10.86 4.99
CA SER A 60 -14.85 11.37 4.19
C SER A 60 -16.08 10.49 4.34
N ASP A 61 -17.26 11.00 3.92
CA ASP A 61 -18.41 10.14 3.64
C ASP A 61 -18.14 9.26 2.40
N LEU A 62 -18.99 8.26 2.18
CA LEU A 62 -18.77 7.25 1.15
C LEU A 62 -18.75 7.85 -0.25
N ASP A 63 -19.64 8.78 -0.58
CA ASP A 63 -19.74 9.36 -1.93
C ASP A 63 -18.50 10.20 -2.24
N HIS A 64 -18.03 10.95 -1.25
CA HIS A 64 -16.82 11.74 -1.37
C HIS A 64 -15.56 10.85 -1.42
N ALA A 65 -15.53 9.75 -0.66
CA ALA A 65 -14.44 8.78 -0.71
C ALA A 65 -14.31 8.12 -2.08
N ILE A 66 -15.43 7.79 -2.74
CA ILE A 66 -15.45 7.25 -4.11
C ILE A 66 -14.91 8.29 -5.09
N ALA A 67 -15.33 9.55 -4.99
CA ALA A 67 -14.82 10.61 -5.86
C ALA A 67 -13.29 10.83 -5.70
N ILE A 68 -12.78 10.75 -4.47
CA ILE A 68 -11.34 10.80 -4.18
C ILE A 68 -10.60 9.62 -4.84
N GLU A 69 -11.16 8.40 -4.72
CA GLU A 69 -10.58 7.20 -5.35
C GLU A 69 -10.55 7.33 -6.87
N GLU A 70 -11.66 7.76 -7.50
CA GLU A 70 -11.74 7.99 -8.95
C GLU A 70 -10.71 9.01 -9.43
N GLN A 71 -10.51 10.10 -8.69
CA GLN A 71 -9.51 11.10 -9.01
C GLN A 71 -8.10 10.49 -9.00
N TYR A 72 -7.68 9.89 -7.89
CA TYR A 72 -6.32 9.32 -7.78
C TYR A 72 -6.09 8.15 -8.73
N PHE A 73 -7.14 7.38 -9.04
CA PHE A 73 -7.09 6.32 -10.01
C PHE A 73 -6.88 6.87 -11.43
N SER A 74 -7.63 7.89 -11.83
CA SER A 74 -7.50 8.52 -13.15
C SER A 74 -6.12 9.14 -13.37
N GLU A 75 -5.54 9.79 -12.35
CA GLU A 75 -4.18 10.33 -12.41
C GLU A 75 -3.12 9.27 -12.77
N CYS A 76 -3.33 8.00 -12.35
CA CYS A 76 -2.41 6.94 -12.68
C CYS A 76 -2.36 6.64 -14.19
N PHE A 77 -3.46 6.85 -14.94
CA PHE A 77 -3.51 6.61 -16.39
C PHE A 77 -2.74 7.63 -17.22
N GLU A 78 -2.41 8.77 -16.64
CA GLU A 78 -1.59 9.78 -17.30
C GLU A 78 -0.10 9.44 -17.26
N THR A 79 0.30 8.45 -16.46
CA THR A 79 1.70 8.10 -16.22
C THR A 79 2.31 7.22 -17.31
N GLU A 80 3.61 7.37 -17.53
CA GLU A 80 4.39 6.46 -18.37
C GLU A 80 4.48 5.06 -17.74
N ASP A 81 4.55 4.99 -16.42
CA ASP A 81 4.62 3.74 -15.66
C ASP A 81 3.36 2.89 -15.86
N GLN A 82 2.18 3.51 -15.98
CA GLN A 82 0.95 2.80 -16.30
C GLN A 82 0.99 2.18 -17.70
N ARG A 83 1.44 2.96 -18.70
CA ARG A 83 1.56 2.47 -20.09
C ARG A 83 2.54 1.32 -20.18
N GLU A 84 3.69 1.44 -19.50
CA GLU A 84 4.68 0.36 -19.44
C GLU A 84 4.14 -0.88 -18.72
N GLY A 85 3.43 -0.70 -17.60
CA GLY A 85 2.80 -1.79 -16.87
C GLY A 85 1.77 -2.54 -17.72
N MET A 86 0.89 -1.82 -18.41
CA MET A 86 -0.11 -2.43 -19.31
C MET A 86 0.55 -3.14 -20.49
N LYS A 87 1.57 -2.54 -21.10
CA LYS A 87 2.33 -3.16 -22.19
C LYS A 87 3.01 -4.45 -21.73
N ALA A 88 3.69 -4.40 -20.59
CA ALA A 88 4.34 -5.58 -20.00
C ALA A 88 3.33 -6.70 -19.68
N PHE A 89 2.14 -6.35 -19.19
CA PHE A 89 1.07 -7.33 -18.94
C PHE A 89 0.60 -8.01 -20.23
N LEU A 90 0.35 -7.27 -21.30
CA LEU A 90 -0.06 -7.80 -22.60
C LEU A 90 1.03 -8.69 -23.23
N GLU A 91 2.28 -8.30 -23.08
CA GLU A 91 3.46 -9.02 -23.57
C GLU A 91 3.88 -10.18 -22.65
N LYS A 92 3.19 -10.40 -21.53
CA LYS A 92 3.49 -11.43 -20.50
C LYS A 92 4.93 -11.39 -19.99
N ARG A 93 5.50 -10.20 -19.89
CA ARG A 93 6.84 -9.95 -19.34
C ARG A 93 6.77 -9.21 -18.01
N LYS A 94 7.85 -9.23 -17.27
CA LYS A 94 7.98 -8.39 -16.07
C LYS A 94 8.49 -6.98 -16.47
N VAL A 95 8.00 -5.97 -15.74
CA VAL A 95 8.60 -4.63 -15.79
C VAL A 95 9.92 -4.70 -15.01
N GLU A 96 11.01 -4.28 -15.63
CA GLU A 96 12.33 -4.27 -14.97
C GLU A 96 12.41 -3.12 -13.95
N LYS A 97 11.91 -1.94 -14.32
CA LYS A 97 11.92 -0.76 -13.48
C LYS A 97 10.82 0.21 -13.91
N PHE A 98 10.13 0.78 -12.95
CA PHE A 98 9.26 1.93 -13.14
C PHE A 98 10.05 3.24 -12.98
N ASN A 99 9.69 4.26 -13.77
CA ASN A 99 10.45 5.51 -13.88
C ASN A 99 9.91 6.65 -13.01
N ASN A 100 8.79 6.43 -12.32
CA ASN A 100 8.13 7.45 -11.50
C ASN A 100 7.65 8.67 -12.32
N ARG A 101 7.11 8.42 -13.50
CA ARG A 101 6.61 9.42 -14.45
C ARG A 101 5.24 9.08 -14.97
#